data_21dbd86aecbbcdcc98d9ac3f05d85e4a
#
_entry.id   21dbd86aecbbcdcc98d9ac3f05d85e4a
#
_cell.length_a   1.000
_cell.length_b   1.000
_cell.length_c   1.000
_cell.angle_alpha   90.00
_cell.angle_beta   90.00
_cell.angle_gamma   90.00
#
_symmetry.space_group_name_H-M   'P 1'
#
loop_
_entity.id
_entity.type
_entity.pdbx_description
1 polymer ?
#
loop_
_entity_poly.entity_id
_entity_poly.type
_entity_poly.pdbx_seq_one_letter_code
_entity_poly.pdbx_strand_id
1 'polypeptide(L)'
;MSNELMTMPDFLSPELVQAELDAQAELVNPASLFPRMRLNKDVRGFMLNMGEQNLGTPGEVQFLILGAENLYGSRALFSPEQGDDTSPVCSTSLGSPARADQWVGRWNDESGFDKPNANMVCGSCPWGQWGSASAWDDNKGGKGPACGQRRTIYGVRVEESERRGFFKVVDDTVIQLVLPATSIKATQAMVAKATAAKIPLSAACFMLSAKMQSRGSIKWCTLEAEMIGVIGDKASYDRVQELRRKVSNIVGGSSAVETLPYSETSASSEDIKPASVVDDVIPF
;
A
#
# COMPACT_ATOMS: atom_id res chain seq x y z
N MET A 1 14.19 -7.48 27.84
CA MET A 1 15.03 -6.27 27.87
C MET A 1 14.08 -5.11 27.72
N SER A 2 13.90 -4.33 28.80
CA SER A 2 13.05 -3.13 28.77
C SER A 2 13.70 -2.07 27.89
N ASN A 3 13.01 -1.66 26.81
CA ASN A 3 13.35 -0.44 26.11
C ASN A 3 13.10 0.73 27.06
N GLU A 4 14.12 1.16 27.78
CA GLU A 4 14.11 2.49 28.37
C GLU A 4 14.02 3.48 27.21
N LEU A 5 12.90 4.17 27.12
CA LEU A 5 12.73 5.31 26.23
C LEU A 5 13.83 6.31 26.56
N MET A 6 14.84 6.44 25.69
CA MET A 6 15.82 7.52 25.79
C MET A 6 15.05 8.83 25.76
N THR A 7 15.04 9.53 26.88
CA THR A 7 14.55 10.91 26.95
C THR A 7 15.52 11.80 26.19
N MET A 8 14.98 12.60 25.28
CA MET A 8 15.79 13.57 24.55
C MET A 8 16.42 14.58 25.51
N PRO A 9 17.69 14.91 25.32
CA PRO A 9 18.35 15.92 26.12
C PRO A 9 17.71 17.29 25.98
N ASP A 10 17.52 18.01 27.08
CA ASP A 10 16.85 19.33 27.15
C ASP A 10 17.54 20.43 26.31
N PHE A 11 18.78 20.21 25.84
CA PHE A 11 19.50 21.16 24.99
C PHE A 11 19.16 21.09 23.51
N LEU A 12 18.41 20.05 23.08
CA LEU A 12 17.94 19.94 21.69
C LEU A 12 16.60 20.67 21.57
N SER A 13 16.58 21.76 20.81
CA SER A 13 15.31 22.43 20.56
C SER A 13 14.38 21.53 19.73
N PRO A 14 13.07 21.49 20.04
CA PRO A 14 12.11 20.67 19.30
C PRO A 14 12.11 20.95 17.79
N GLU A 15 12.38 22.19 17.39
CA GLU A 15 12.43 22.62 15.99
C GLU A 15 13.66 22.05 15.25
N LEU A 16 14.83 22.04 15.89
CA LEU A 16 16.05 21.44 15.33
C LEU A 16 15.89 19.93 15.18
N VAL A 17 15.33 19.29 16.19
CA VAL A 17 15.05 17.85 16.16
C VAL A 17 14.08 17.51 15.04
N GLN A 18 13.01 18.30 14.87
CA GLN A 18 12.04 18.05 13.80
C GLN A 18 12.68 18.26 12.43
N ALA A 19 13.50 19.31 12.24
CA ALA A 19 14.18 19.56 10.97
C ALA A 19 15.18 18.42 10.61
N GLU A 20 15.91 17.89 11.60
CA GLU A 20 16.79 16.75 11.37
C GLU A 20 16.02 15.46 11.09
N LEU A 21 14.89 15.22 11.76
CA LEU A 21 14.03 14.07 11.51
C LEU A 21 13.41 14.13 10.11
N ASP A 22 13.01 15.33 9.65
CA ASP A 22 12.48 15.52 8.31
C ASP A 22 13.58 15.28 7.25
N ALA A 23 14.79 15.77 7.45
CA ALA A 23 15.95 15.50 6.58
C ALA A 23 16.34 14.01 6.58
N GLN A 24 16.28 13.34 7.73
CA GLN A 24 16.52 11.89 7.82
C GLN A 24 15.41 11.08 7.11
N ALA A 25 14.16 11.53 7.18
CA ALA A 25 13.04 10.89 6.50
C ALA A 25 13.18 10.92 4.98
N GLU A 26 13.84 11.96 4.42
CA GLU A 26 14.15 12.02 2.99
C GLU A 26 15.19 10.97 2.54
N LEU A 27 16.09 10.59 3.44
CA LEU A 27 17.15 9.62 3.17
C LEU A 27 16.69 8.17 3.39
N VAL A 28 15.64 7.96 4.18
CA VAL A 28 15.13 6.63 4.52
C VAL A 28 13.97 6.28 3.60
N ASN A 29 14.00 5.07 3.02
CA ASN A 29 12.84 4.57 2.29
C ASN A 29 11.62 4.55 3.23
N PRO A 30 10.54 5.30 2.94
CA PRO A 30 9.35 5.37 3.79
C PRO A 30 8.79 3.98 4.15
N ALA A 31 8.99 3.00 3.27
CA ALA A 31 8.58 1.61 3.50
C ALA A 31 9.32 0.94 4.68
N SER A 32 10.49 1.44 5.09
CA SER A 32 11.27 0.90 6.21
C SER A 32 10.94 1.55 7.55
N LEU A 33 10.21 2.68 7.55
CA LEU A 33 9.85 3.43 8.77
C LEU A 33 8.66 2.83 9.52
N PHE A 34 7.89 1.97 8.86
CA PHE A 34 6.68 1.39 9.44
C PHE A 34 6.76 -0.14 9.43
N PRO A 35 6.27 -0.81 10.48
CA PRO A 35 6.04 -2.25 10.44
C PRO A 35 5.22 -2.62 9.23
N ARG A 36 5.68 -3.61 8.47
CA ARG A 36 5.04 -4.08 7.26
C ARG A 36 4.22 -5.32 7.52
N MET A 37 2.94 -5.27 7.21
CA MET A 37 2.03 -6.40 7.27
C MET A 37 1.71 -6.88 5.86
N ARG A 38 1.81 -8.19 5.62
CA ARG A 38 1.48 -8.81 4.34
C ARG A 38 0.76 -10.14 4.55
N LEU A 39 -0.07 -10.51 3.58
CA LEU A 39 -0.71 -11.82 3.56
C LEU A 39 0.34 -12.92 3.36
N ASN A 40 0.23 -13.99 4.15
CA ASN A 40 1.11 -15.13 4.05
C ASN A 40 0.29 -16.43 3.98
N LYS A 41 0.49 -17.21 2.89
CA LYS A 41 -0.25 -18.45 2.64
C LYS A 41 0.14 -19.58 3.62
N ASP A 42 1.38 -19.59 4.11
CA ASP A 42 1.91 -20.68 4.92
C ASP A 42 1.35 -20.62 6.34
N VAL A 43 1.17 -19.41 6.88
CA VAL A 43 0.53 -19.19 8.20
C VAL A 43 -0.98 -18.98 8.11
N ARG A 44 -1.56 -18.92 6.89
CA ARG A 44 -2.98 -18.63 6.65
C ARG A 44 -3.47 -17.38 7.37
N GLY A 45 -2.63 -16.34 7.38
CA GLY A 45 -2.83 -15.11 8.13
C GLY A 45 -1.97 -14.00 7.58
N PHE A 46 -1.52 -13.15 8.48
CA PHE A 46 -0.62 -12.05 8.16
C PHE A 46 0.77 -12.35 8.73
N MET A 47 1.79 -11.81 8.08
CA MET A 47 3.13 -11.70 8.60
C MET A 47 3.41 -10.22 8.85
N LEU A 48 3.78 -9.88 10.07
CA LEU A 48 4.11 -8.52 10.49
C LEU A 48 5.62 -8.44 10.76
N ASN A 49 6.32 -7.62 9.98
CA ASN A 49 7.76 -7.46 10.06
C ASN A 49 8.15 -5.98 10.18
N MET A 50 9.28 -5.70 10.83
CA MET A 50 9.96 -4.41 10.80
C MET A 50 11.41 -4.66 10.38
N GLY A 51 11.75 -4.29 9.14
CA GLY A 51 12.98 -4.75 8.51
C GLY A 51 13.01 -6.27 8.45
N GLU A 52 14.07 -6.88 8.99
CA GLU A 52 14.22 -8.34 9.07
C GLU A 52 13.55 -8.95 10.32
N GLN A 53 13.15 -8.13 11.29
CA GLN A 53 12.55 -8.60 12.53
C GLN A 53 11.10 -9.01 12.30
N ASN A 54 10.76 -10.27 12.60
CA ASN A 54 9.38 -10.75 12.65
C ASN A 54 8.72 -10.32 13.97
N LEU A 55 7.67 -9.51 13.87
CA LEU A 55 6.89 -9.02 15.01
C LEU A 55 5.67 -9.90 15.32
N GLY A 56 5.38 -10.90 14.50
CA GLY A 56 4.30 -11.85 14.71
C GLY A 56 3.55 -12.26 13.43
N THR A 57 2.69 -13.26 13.60
CA THR A 57 1.88 -13.85 12.53
C THR A 57 0.40 -13.90 12.91
N PRO A 58 -0.28 -12.75 13.04
CA PRO A 58 -1.69 -12.74 13.43
C PRO A 58 -2.58 -13.37 12.35
N GLY A 59 -3.54 -14.19 12.77
CA GLY A 59 -4.57 -14.74 11.88
C GLY A 59 -5.61 -13.72 11.47
N GLU A 60 -5.99 -12.86 12.41
CA GLU A 60 -6.96 -11.78 12.25
C GLU A 60 -6.42 -10.50 12.90
N VAL A 61 -6.81 -9.35 12.36
CA VAL A 61 -6.39 -8.04 12.87
C VAL A 61 -7.55 -7.07 12.85
N GLN A 62 -7.86 -6.47 13.99
CA GLN A 62 -8.76 -5.32 14.07
C GLN A 62 -7.98 -4.07 13.65
N PHE A 63 -8.43 -3.44 12.58
CA PHE A 63 -7.66 -2.45 11.85
C PHE A 63 -8.49 -1.24 11.44
N LEU A 64 -7.91 -0.06 11.53
CA LEU A 64 -8.47 1.18 11.05
C LEU A 64 -7.54 1.78 9.99
N ILE A 65 -8.09 2.19 8.86
CA ILE A 65 -7.37 2.90 7.80
C ILE A 65 -7.30 4.37 8.16
N LEU A 66 -6.11 4.97 8.15
CA LEU A 66 -5.92 6.37 8.56
C LEU A 66 -6.68 7.38 7.70
N GLY A 67 -6.94 7.07 6.43
CA GLY A 67 -7.75 7.90 5.54
C GLY A 67 -7.71 7.40 4.10
N ALA A 68 -8.56 7.94 3.23
CA ALA A 68 -8.62 7.55 1.83
C ALA A 68 -7.33 7.89 1.07
N GLU A 69 -6.66 8.98 1.42
CA GLU A 69 -5.35 9.39 0.87
C GLU A 69 -4.21 8.46 1.29
N ASN A 70 -4.42 7.61 2.31
CA ASN A 70 -3.46 6.61 2.77
C ASN A 70 -3.65 5.24 2.11
N LEU A 71 -4.36 5.21 0.99
CA LEU A 71 -4.58 4.07 0.11
C LEU A 71 -3.77 4.27 -1.17
N TYR A 72 -2.54 3.78 -1.19
CA TYR A 72 -1.64 3.97 -2.31
C TYR A 72 -1.67 2.79 -3.27
N GLY A 73 -1.59 3.09 -4.57
CA GLY A 73 -1.34 2.10 -5.61
C GLY A 73 0.12 2.07 -5.99
N SER A 74 0.62 0.90 -6.35
CA SER A 74 1.95 0.72 -6.91
C SER A 74 2.00 -0.48 -7.84
N ARG A 75 3.08 -0.57 -8.64
CA ARG A 75 3.43 -1.76 -9.41
C ARG A 75 4.85 -2.17 -9.06
N ALA A 76 5.12 -3.47 -9.14
CA ALA A 76 6.46 -4.00 -8.99
C ALA A 76 6.66 -5.19 -9.91
N LEU A 77 7.84 -5.24 -10.54
CA LEU A 77 8.35 -6.33 -11.34
C LEU A 77 9.54 -6.94 -10.58
N PHE A 78 9.50 -8.22 -10.32
CA PHE A 78 10.57 -8.94 -9.62
C PHE A 78 11.29 -9.90 -10.55
N SER A 79 12.54 -10.19 -10.24
CA SER A 79 13.29 -11.21 -10.95
C SER A 79 12.57 -12.57 -10.87
N PRO A 80 12.52 -13.35 -11.96
CA PRO A 80 11.97 -14.69 -11.94
C PRO A 80 12.67 -15.63 -10.96
N GLU A 81 13.97 -15.46 -10.79
CA GLU A 81 14.80 -16.34 -9.96
C GLU A 81 14.69 -16.02 -8.47
N GLN A 82 14.50 -14.75 -8.12
CA GLN A 82 14.62 -14.26 -6.74
C GLN A 82 13.28 -14.01 -6.04
N GLY A 83 12.20 -13.87 -6.81
CA GLY A 83 10.87 -13.65 -6.26
C GLY A 83 10.67 -12.32 -5.52
N ASP A 84 9.64 -12.29 -4.70
CA ASP A 84 9.13 -11.07 -4.02
C ASP A 84 9.95 -10.61 -2.80
N ASP A 85 10.92 -11.39 -2.37
CA ASP A 85 11.73 -11.12 -1.16
C ASP A 85 13.00 -10.29 -1.46
N THR A 86 13.24 -10.01 -2.74
CA THR A 86 14.38 -9.20 -3.19
C THR A 86 13.94 -7.80 -3.65
N SER A 87 14.94 -6.96 -3.94
CA SER A 87 14.67 -5.67 -4.57
C SER A 87 14.02 -5.86 -5.94
N PRO A 88 12.96 -5.12 -6.26
CA PRO A 88 12.29 -5.24 -7.54
C PRO A 88 13.21 -4.77 -8.69
N VAL A 89 13.09 -5.42 -9.85
CA VAL A 89 13.70 -4.99 -11.11
C VAL A 89 13.15 -3.64 -11.56
N CYS A 90 11.86 -3.43 -11.34
CA CYS A 90 11.18 -2.16 -11.57
C CYS A 90 10.07 -1.97 -10.53
N SER A 91 9.92 -0.75 -10.03
CA SER A 91 8.82 -0.40 -9.12
C SER A 91 8.35 1.02 -9.38
N THR A 92 7.06 1.28 -9.11
CA THR A 92 6.55 2.64 -9.01
C THR A 92 6.68 3.14 -7.59
N SER A 93 6.86 4.46 -7.40
CA SER A 93 6.82 5.07 -6.08
C SER A 93 5.44 4.92 -5.44
N LEU A 94 5.39 4.86 -4.10
CA LEU A 94 4.15 5.04 -3.34
C LEU A 94 3.61 6.45 -3.58
N GLY A 95 2.30 6.61 -3.53
CA GLY A 95 1.65 7.89 -3.81
C GLY A 95 1.47 8.18 -5.30
N SER A 96 1.69 7.19 -6.16
CA SER A 96 1.40 7.28 -7.59
C SER A 96 -0.07 7.67 -7.85
N PRO A 97 -0.38 8.36 -8.97
CA PRO A 97 -1.74 8.70 -9.35
C PRO A 97 -2.69 7.52 -9.28
N ALA A 98 -3.98 7.79 -9.14
CA ALA A 98 -5.01 6.75 -9.02
C ALA A 98 -5.06 5.81 -10.26
N ARG A 99 -4.65 6.30 -11.42
CA ARG A 99 -4.65 5.53 -12.68
C ARG A 99 -3.31 4.85 -12.90
N ALA A 100 -3.34 3.52 -12.91
CA ALA A 100 -2.16 2.68 -13.05
C ALA A 100 -1.45 2.82 -14.42
N ASP A 101 -2.15 3.25 -15.45
CA ASP A 101 -1.61 3.51 -16.79
C ASP A 101 -0.69 4.74 -16.86
N GLN A 102 -0.86 5.67 -15.92
CA GLN A 102 -0.05 6.90 -15.82
C GLN A 102 1.16 6.77 -14.89
N TRP A 103 1.29 5.65 -14.19
CA TRP A 103 2.41 5.46 -13.28
C TRP A 103 3.73 5.37 -14.03
N VAL A 104 4.78 5.94 -13.45
CA VAL A 104 6.15 5.88 -13.96
C VAL A 104 6.96 4.92 -13.10
N GLY A 105 7.58 3.94 -13.74
CA GLY A 105 8.44 2.96 -13.09
C GLY A 105 9.86 3.49 -12.90
N ARG A 106 10.48 3.11 -11.78
CA ARG A 106 11.92 3.25 -11.55
C ARG A 106 12.56 1.90 -11.84
N TRP A 107 13.41 1.87 -12.84
CA TRP A 107 14.17 0.67 -13.21
C TRP A 107 15.41 0.56 -12.34
N ASN A 108 15.69 -0.65 -11.88
CA ASN A 108 16.94 -0.96 -11.20
C ASN A 108 17.98 -1.37 -12.24
N ASP A 109 18.90 -0.47 -12.56
CA ASP A 109 19.94 -0.71 -13.56
C ASP A 109 20.93 -1.83 -13.14
N GLU A 110 21.01 -2.15 -11.85
CA GLU A 110 21.80 -3.25 -11.31
C GLU A 110 21.11 -4.62 -11.41
N SER A 111 19.87 -4.65 -11.86
CA SER A 111 19.04 -5.86 -11.93
C SER A 111 19.52 -6.90 -12.96
N GLY A 112 20.36 -6.50 -13.91
CA GLY A 112 20.82 -7.33 -15.01
C GLY A 112 19.81 -7.54 -16.15
N PHE A 113 18.66 -6.87 -16.10
CA PHE A 113 17.62 -6.94 -17.14
C PHE A 113 17.58 -5.67 -17.97
N ASP A 114 17.24 -5.82 -19.26
CA ASP A 114 17.13 -4.68 -20.17
C ASP A 114 15.88 -3.82 -19.89
N LYS A 115 16.08 -2.50 -19.88
CA LYS A 115 15.04 -1.52 -19.69
C LYS A 115 14.09 -1.50 -20.90
N PRO A 116 12.79 -1.73 -20.71
CA PRO A 116 11.89 -1.99 -21.85
C PRO A 116 11.55 -0.74 -22.67
N ASN A 117 11.59 0.46 -22.05
CA ASN A 117 11.37 1.74 -22.74
C ASN A 117 12.00 2.90 -21.97
N ALA A 118 12.28 4.00 -22.67
CA ALA A 118 12.96 5.16 -22.09
C ALA A 118 12.08 5.91 -21.07
N ASN A 119 10.78 5.97 -21.31
CA ASN A 119 9.85 6.79 -20.51
C ASN A 119 9.29 6.07 -19.29
N MET A 120 9.47 4.75 -19.20
CA MET A 120 9.04 3.90 -18.09
C MET A 120 7.56 4.08 -17.66
N VAL A 121 6.69 4.56 -18.58
CA VAL A 121 5.25 4.70 -18.31
C VAL A 121 4.60 3.32 -18.28
N CYS A 122 3.96 2.96 -17.18
CA CYS A 122 3.38 1.63 -16.96
C CYS A 122 2.30 1.26 -17.96
N GLY A 123 1.55 2.23 -18.49
CA GLY A 123 0.50 1.99 -19.50
C GLY A 123 1.05 1.46 -20.82
N SER A 124 2.26 1.86 -21.21
CA SER A 124 2.95 1.40 -22.43
C SER A 124 4.01 0.34 -22.17
N CYS A 125 4.25 -0.04 -20.90
CA CYS A 125 5.26 -1.01 -20.55
C CYS A 125 4.82 -2.44 -20.94
N PRO A 126 5.64 -3.20 -21.70
CA PRO A 126 5.30 -4.56 -22.12
C PRO A 126 5.06 -5.48 -20.93
N TRP A 127 5.80 -5.33 -19.85
CA TRP A 127 5.66 -6.15 -18.65
C TRP A 127 4.40 -5.84 -17.81
N GLY A 128 3.76 -4.71 -18.08
CA GLY A 128 2.48 -4.33 -17.50
C GLY A 128 1.27 -4.89 -18.24
N GLN A 129 1.47 -5.48 -19.43
CA GLN A 129 0.40 -6.00 -20.28
C GLN A 129 -0.02 -7.40 -19.87
N TRP A 130 -1.29 -7.71 -20.12
CA TRP A 130 -1.82 -9.05 -19.89
C TRP A 130 -1.12 -10.07 -20.79
N GLY A 131 -0.74 -11.20 -20.24
CA GLY A 131 0.00 -12.27 -20.95
C GLY A 131 1.52 -12.17 -20.84
N SER A 132 2.08 -11.09 -20.31
CA SER A 132 3.53 -10.91 -20.22
C SER A 132 4.21 -11.78 -19.15
N ALA A 133 3.46 -12.35 -18.22
CA ALA A 133 4.04 -13.18 -17.16
C ALA A 133 4.81 -14.39 -17.69
N SER A 134 4.28 -15.06 -18.72
CA SER A 134 4.96 -16.21 -19.35
C SER A 134 6.18 -15.84 -20.20
N ALA A 135 6.21 -14.60 -20.73
CA ALA A 135 7.37 -14.10 -21.45
C ALA A 135 8.49 -13.60 -20.50
N TRP A 136 8.12 -13.22 -19.28
CA TRP A 136 9.07 -12.80 -18.25
C TRP A 136 9.68 -13.98 -17.49
N ASP A 137 8.89 -15.04 -17.28
CA ASP A 137 9.29 -16.24 -16.54
C ASP A 137 8.63 -17.46 -17.18
N ASP A 138 9.42 -18.24 -17.90
CA ASP A 138 8.97 -19.45 -18.61
C ASP A 138 8.35 -20.49 -17.68
N ASN A 139 8.68 -20.45 -16.39
CA ASN A 139 8.13 -21.34 -15.37
C ASN A 139 6.78 -20.86 -14.82
N LYS A 140 6.44 -19.58 -15.04
CA LYS A 140 5.14 -19.02 -14.66
C LYS A 140 4.14 -19.16 -15.80
N GLY A 141 3.54 -20.31 -15.97
CA GLY A 141 2.48 -20.58 -16.96
C GLY A 141 1.20 -19.71 -16.81
N GLY A 142 1.33 -18.46 -16.38
CA GLY A 142 0.25 -17.52 -16.07
C GLY A 142 -0.06 -16.57 -17.23
N LYS A 143 -1.35 -16.30 -17.46
CA LYS A 143 -1.82 -15.32 -18.43
C LYS A 143 -1.80 -13.87 -17.91
N GLY A 144 -1.38 -13.63 -16.68
CA GLY A 144 -1.36 -12.31 -16.05
C GLY A 144 -0.22 -11.40 -16.55
N PRO A 145 -0.15 -10.15 -16.07
CA PRO A 145 1.00 -9.29 -16.27
C PRO A 145 2.17 -9.75 -15.39
N ALA A 146 3.39 -9.63 -15.90
CA ALA A 146 4.61 -9.88 -15.13
C ALA A 146 4.77 -8.84 -14.01
N CYS A 147 4.48 -7.56 -14.32
CA CYS A 147 4.51 -6.47 -13.36
C CYS A 147 3.20 -6.42 -12.58
N GLY A 148 3.22 -6.93 -11.35
CA GLY A 148 2.05 -7.02 -10.48
C GLY A 148 1.61 -5.67 -9.90
N GLN A 149 0.29 -5.42 -9.89
CA GLN A 149 -0.28 -4.33 -9.10
C GLN A 149 -0.27 -4.68 -7.61
N ARG A 150 -0.09 -3.65 -6.77
CA ARG A 150 -0.16 -3.76 -5.31
C ARG A 150 -0.96 -2.60 -4.73
N ARG A 151 -1.53 -2.81 -3.57
CA ARG A 151 -2.12 -1.76 -2.74
C ARG A 151 -1.36 -1.69 -1.42
N THR A 152 -1.00 -0.48 -1.05
CA THR A 152 -0.41 -0.19 0.25
C THR A 152 -1.40 0.65 1.05
N ILE A 153 -1.73 0.21 2.24
CA ILE A 153 -2.68 0.86 3.14
C ILE A 153 -1.93 1.17 4.43
N TYR A 154 -2.01 2.40 4.88
CA TYR A 154 -1.52 2.76 6.21
C TYR A 154 -2.68 2.80 7.19
N GLY A 155 -2.49 2.18 8.33
CA GLY A 155 -3.50 2.09 9.35
C GLY A 155 -2.91 1.76 10.71
N VAL A 156 -3.79 1.63 11.69
CA VAL A 156 -3.45 1.32 13.07
C VAL A 156 -4.29 0.16 13.58
N ARG A 157 -3.79 -0.52 14.61
CA ARG A 157 -4.57 -1.52 15.33
C ARG A 157 -5.57 -0.84 16.24
N VAL A 158 -6.75 -1.43 16.29
CA VAL A 158 -7.81 -1.00 17.20
C VAL A 158 -8.27 -2.18 18.05
N GLU A 159 -8.88 -1.89 19.19
CA GLU A 159 -9.54 -2.90 20.03
C GLU A 159 -10.94 -2.42 20.41
N GLU A 160 -11.86 -3.37 20.63
CA GLU A 160 -13.22 -3.04 21.05
C GLU A 160 -13.18 -2.42 22.44
N SER A 161 -13.91 -1.31 22.60
CA SER A 161 -14.09 -0.65 23.89
C SER A 161 -15.14 -1.42 24.73
N GLU A 162 -15.44 -0.95 25.93
CA GLU A 162 -16.51 -1.51 26.76
C GLU A 162 -17.89 -1.47 26.06
N ARG A 163 -18.09 -0.53 25.16
CA ARG A 163 -19.31 -0.42 24.36
C ARG A 163 -19.15 -1.17 23.06
N ARG A 164 -19.93 -2.23 22.86
CA ARG A 164 -19.94 -3.06 21.67
C ARG A 164 -20.08 -2.25 20.36
N GLY A 165 -19.22 -2.55 19.39
CA GLY A 165 -19.18 -1.87 18.09
C GLY A 165 -18.46 -0.51 18.11
N PHE A 166 -17.92 -0.12 19.27
CA PHE A 166 -17.07 1.06 19.41
C PHE A 166 -15.65 0.65 19.72
N PHE A 167 -14.69 1.26 19.05
CA PHE A 167 -13.28 0.89 19.10
C PHE A 167 -12.42 2.05 19.55
N LYS A 168 -11.27 1.73 20.12
CA LYS A 168 -10.19 2.68 20.46
C LYS A 168 -8.88 2.25 19.82
N VAL A 169 -7.98 3.19 19.62
CA VAL A 169 -6.63 2.93 19.10
C VAL A 169 -5.80 2.22 20.19
N VAL A 170 -5.15 1.11 19.85
CA VAL A 170 -4.34 0.33 20.79
C VAL A 170 -3.04 1.02 21.13
N ASP A 171 -2.33 1.47 20.07
CA ASP A 171 -1.04 2.14 20.16
C ASP A 171 -0.81 3.04 18.92
N ASP A 172 0.27 3.82 18.95
CA ASP A 172 0.63 4.76 17.90
C ASP A 172 1.38 4.12 16.73
N THR A 173 1.46 2.79 16.71
CA THR A 173 2.19 2.07 15.69
C THR A 173 1.40 2.07 14.38
N VAL A 174 1.84 2.89 13.44
CA VAL A 174 1.31 2.85 12.08
C VAL A 174 1.83 1.60 11.38
N ILE A 175 0.94 0.82 10.82
CA ILE A 175 1.26 -0.40 10.09
C ILE A 175 1.03 -0.16 8.60
N GLN A 176 2.02 -0.55 7.79
CA GLN A 176 1.94 -0.58 6.34
C GLN A 176 1.41 -1.95 5.88
N LEU A 177 0.14 -2.05 5.53
CA LEU A 177 -0.46 -3.25 4.95
C LEU A 177 -0.24 -3.28 3.44
N VAL A 178 0.54 -4.25 2.96
CA VAL A 178 0.83 -4.43 1.54
C VAL A 178 0.05 -5.60 0.97
N LEU A 179 -0.80 -5.31 0.00
CA LEU A 179 -1.75 -6.25 -0.58
C LEU A 179 -1.45 -6.53 -2.05
N PRO A 180 -1.50 -7.80 -2.48
CA PRO A 180 -1.38 -8.20 -3.88
C PRO A 180 -2.62 -7.77 -4.69
N ALA A 181 -2.49 -7.85 -6.03
CA ALA A 181 -3.58 -7.53 -6.97
C ALA A 181 -4.88 -8.30 -6.66
N THR A 182 -4.78 -9.54 -6.22
CA THR A 182 -5.93 -10.39 -5.86
C THR A 182 -6.77 -9.84 -4.70
N SER A 183 -6.23 -8.91 -3.91
CA SER A 183 -6.91 -8.29 -2.76
C SER A 183 -7.43 -6.87 -3.03
N ILE A 184 -7.25 -6.33 -4.26
CA ILE A 184 -7.71 -4.97 -4.61
C ILE A 184 -9.24 -4.86 -4.49
N LYS A 185 -9.97 -5.87 -4.93
CA LYS A 185 -11.45 -5.90 -4.80
C LYS A 185 -11.90 -5.83 -3.33
N ALA A 186 -11.20 -6.51 -2.42
CA ALA A 186 -11.50 -6.45 -0.98
C ALA A 186 -11.30 -5.03 -0.44
N THR A 187 -10.21 -4.35 -0.84
CA THR A 187 -9.98 -2.96 -0.47
C THR A 187 -11.09 -2.02 -0.98
N GLN A 188 -11.50 -2.19 -2.23
CA GLN A 188 -12.61 -1.42 -2.80
C GLN A 188 -13.93 -1.67 -2.05
N ALA A 189 -14.18 -2.92 -1.64
CA ALA A 189 -15.35 -3.26 -0.84
C ALA A 189 -15.33 -2.62 0.56
N MET A 190 -14.14 -2.49 1.19
CA MET A 190 -14.00 -1.75 2.46
C MET A 190 -14.42 -0.29 2.29
N VAL A 191 -13.90 0.38 1.26
CA VAL A 191 -14.25 1.78 0.94
C VAL A 191 -15.75 1.90 0.66
N ALA A 192 -16.30 1.02 -0.17
CA ALA A 192 -17.72 1.04 -0.52
C ALA A 192 -18.63 0.83 0.70
N LYS A 193 -18.29 -0.09 1.61
CA LYS A 193 -19.05 -0.33 2.85
C LYS A 193 -19.04 0.90 3.76
N ALA A 194 -17.87 1.52 3.99
CA ALA A 194 -17.76 2.73 4.79
C ALA A 194 -18.56 3.90 4.17
N THR A 195 -18.45 4.08 2.83
CA THR A 195 -19.19 5.12 2.10
C THR A 195 -20.71 4.91 2.19
N ALA A 196 -21.18 3.67 2.00
CA ALA A 196 -22.61 3.34 2.10
C ALA A 196 -23.14 3.58 3.52
N ALA A 197 -22.34 3.34 4.55
CA ALA A 197 -22.65 3.63 5.94
C ALA A 197 -22.51 5.13 6.29
N LYS A 198 -22.03 5.98 5.37
CA LYS A 198 -21.71 7.40 5.59
C LYS A 198 -20.67 7.61 6.71
N ILE A 199 -19.74 6.67 6.85
CA ILE A 199 -18.67 6.70 7.84
C ILE A 199 -17.35 6.97 7.12
N PRO A 200 -16.54 7.98 7.53
CA PRO A 200 -15.24 8.20 6.95
C PRO A 200 -14.31 7.01 7.26
N LEU A 201 -13.41 6.66 6.33
CA LEU A 201 -12.45 5.56 6.52
C LEU A 201 -11.62 5.73 7.78
N SER A 202 -11.28 6.97 8.13
CA SER A 202 -10.54 7.31 9.36
C SER A 202 -11.34 7.13 10.67
N ALA A 203 -12.57 6.66 10.58
CA ALA A 203 -13.40 6.29 11.72
C ALA A 203 -13.95 4.86 11.61
N ALA A 204 -13.87 4.23 10.44
CA ALA A 204 -14.37 2.88 10.20
C ALA A 204 -13.36 1.82 10.65
N CYS A 205 -13.80 0.89 11.50
CA CYS A 205 -12.99 -0.22 12.01
C CYS A 205 -13.34 -1.50 11.28
N PHE A 206 -12.31 -2.24 10.89
CA PHE A 206 -12.44 -3.47 10.10
C PHE A 206 -11.77 -4.64 10.82
N MET A 207 -12.40 -5.81 10.77
CA MET A 207 -11.73 -7.08 10.99
C MET A 207 -11.11 -7.52 9.67
N LEU A 208 -9.80 -7.69 9.65
CA LEU A 208 -9.04 -8.20 8.52
C LEU A 208 -8.70 -9.66 8.78
N SER A 209 -8.93 -10.52 7.81
CA SER A 209 -8.52 -11.93 7.82
C SER A 209 -7.97 -12.35 6.47
N ALA A 210 -7.24 -13.47 6.45
CA ALA A 210 -6.67 -14.04 5.25
C ALA A 210 -7.49 -15.25 4.80
N LYS A 211 -8.03 -15.20 3.58
CA LYS A 211 -8.74 -16.33 2.98
C LYS A 211 -7.84 -17.09 2.02
N MET A 212 -7.68 -18.38 2.30
CA MET A 212 -7.00 -19.27 1.37
C MET A 212 -7.81 -19.50 0.11
N GLN A 213 -7.14 -19.37 -1.03
CA GLN A 213 -7.65 -19.68 -2.35
C GLN A 213 -6.77 -20.76 -2.99
N SER A 214 -7.35 -21.56 -3.87
CA SER A 214 -6.59 -22.57 -4.62
C SER A 214 -7.13 -22.75 -6.03
N ARG A 215 -6.22 -23.02 -6.97
CA ARG A 215 -6.57 -23.41 -8.32
C ARG A 215 -5.55 -24.47 -8.78
N GLY A 216 -5.97 -25.71 -8.83
CA GLY A 216 -5.06 -26.84 -9.01
C GLY A 216 -4.04 -26.92 -7.88
N SER A 217 -2.76 -26.97 -8.20
CA SER A 217 -1.66 -26.99 -7.23
C SER A 217 -1.29 -25.62 -6.66
N ILE A 218 -1.76 -24.53 -7.27
CA ILE A 218 -1.42 -23.17 -6.87
C ILE A 218 -2.31 -22.76 -5.70
N LYS A 219 -1.68 -22.29 -4.60
CA LYS A 219 -2.37 -21.76 -3.41
C LYS A 219 -1.91 -20.34 -3.16
N TRP A 220 -2.86 -19.47 -2.80
CA TRP A 220 -2.56 -18.08 -2.41
C TRP A 220 -3.55 -17.59 -1.36
N CYS A 221 -3.23 -16.46 -0.71
CA CYS A 221 -4.15 -15.78 0.19
C CYS A 221 -4.74 -14.53 -0.46
N THR A 222 -6.00 -14.26 -0.16
CA THR A 222 -6.67 -12.99 -0.44
C THR A 222 -7.12 -12.36 0.87
N LEU A 223 -7.24 -11.03 0.88
CA LEU A 223 -7.81 -10.31 2.01
C LEU A 223 -9.32 -10.54 2.06
N GLU A 224 -9.85 -10.88 3.24
CA GLU A 224 -11.23 -10.64 3.62
C GLU A 224 -11.27 -9.49 4.63
N ALA A 225 -12.29 -8.64 4.52
CA ALA A 225 -12.47 -7.51 5.41
C ALA A 225 -13.95 -7.32 5.75
N GLU A 226 -14.25 -7.28 7.04
CA GLU A 226 -15.57 -6.99 7.56
C GLU A 226 -15.53 -5.70 8.36
N MET A 227 -16.49 -4.79 8.13
CA MET A 227 -16.64 -3.61 8.96
C MET A 227 -17.30 -4.01 10.27
N ILE A 228 -16.58 -3.82 11.37
CA ILE A 228 -16.97 -4.30 12.71
C ILE A 228 -17.49 -3.18 13.62
N GLY A 229 -17.25 -1.92 13.25
CA GLY A 229 -17.73 -0.78 14.03
C GLY A 229 -17.02 0.52 13.68
N VAL A 230 -16.99 1.43 14.64
CA VAL A 230 -16.43 2.78 14.49
C VAL A 230 -15.59 3.17 15.70
N ILE A 231 -14.71 4.16 15.52
CA ILE A 231 -14.03 4.82 16.66
C ILE A 231 -15.06 5.38 17.62
N GLY A 232 -14.91 5.05 18.90
CA GLY A 232 -15.90 5.31 19.92
C GLY A 232 -15.68 6.58 20.75
N ASP A 233 -14.47 7.16 20.71
CA ASP A 233 -14.10 8.30 21.53
C ASP A 233 -13.31 9.36 20.76
N LYS A 234 -13.40 10.61 21.24
CA LYS A 234 -12.73 11.74 20.61
C LYS A 234 -11.21 11.64 20.67
N ALA A 235 -10.65 11.11 21.75
CA ALA A 235 -9.20 11.02 21.92
C ALA A 235 -8.58 10.09 20.89
N SER A 236 -9.18 8.90 20.68
CA SER A 236 -8.77 7.96 19.63
C SER A 236 -8.93 8.58 18.24
N TYR A 237 -10.02 9.32 17.98
CA TYR A 237 -10.21 9.99 16.69
C TYR A 237 -9.16 11.08 16.43
N ASP A 238 -8.90 11.95 17.41
CA ASP A 238 -7.87 13.00 17.33
C ASP A 238 -6.50 12.36 17.07
N ARG A 239 -6.21 11.23 17.72
CA ARG A 239 -4.98 10.46 17.52
C ARG A 239 -4.87 9.93 16.09
N VAL A 240 -5.93 9.36 15.55
CA VAL A 240 -5.99 8.93 14.14
C VAL A 240 -5.68 10.09 13.20
N GLN A 241 -6.23 11.29 13.43
CA GLN A 241 -5.96 12.47 12.60
C GLN A 241 -4.51 12.94 12.69
N GLU A 242 -3.87 12.83 13.86
CA GLU A 242 -2.44 13.12 14.02
C GLU A 242 -1.57 12.15 13.23
N LEU A 243 -1.80 10.85 13.41
CA LEU A 243 -1.06 9.79 12.69
C LEU A 243 -1.27 9.89 11.17
N ARG A 244 -2.48 10.21 10.72
CA ARG A 244 -2.81 10.47 9.32
C ARG A 244 -1.95 11.58 8.73
N ARG A 245 -1.84 12.73 9.42
CA ARG A 245 -0.98 13.85 9.00
C ARG A 245 0.49 13.45 8.95
N LYS A 246 0.97 12.72 9.96
CA LYS A 246 2.34 12.21 10.02
C LYS A 246 2.67 11.33 8.82
N VAL A 247 1.81 10.37 8.50
CA VAL A 247 1.99 9.49 7.32
C VAL A 247 1.96 10.28 6.02
N SER A 248 1.02 11.21 5.86
CA SER A 248 0.92 12.03 4.65
C SER A 248 2.17 12.88 4.42
N ASN A 249 2.77 13.41 5.47
CA ASN A 249 4.03 14.17 5.37
C ASN A 249 5.19 13.27 4.97
N ILE A 250 5.31 12.08 5.58
CA ILE A 250 6.41 11.15 5.29
C ILE A 250 6.29 10.57 3.87
N VAL A 251 5.09 10.11 3.50
CA VAL A 251 4.88 9.44 2.21
C VAL A 251 4.69 10.45 1.09
N GLY A 252 4.02 11.56 1.34
CA GLY A 252 3.79 12.65 0.38
C GLY A 252 5.04 13.46 0.07
N GLY A 253 5.89 13.73 1.06
CA GLY A 253 7.18 14.41 0.89
C GLY A 253 8.13 13.62 -0.02
N SER A 254 8.10 12.30 0.05
CA SER A 254 8.84 11.41 -0.87
C SER A 254 8.34 11.47 -2.33
N SER A 255 7.18 12.04 -2.58
CA SER A 255 6.59 12.23 -3.93
C SER A 255 6.98 13.57 -4.57
N ALA A 256 7.65 14.46 -3.87
CA ALA A 256 8.16 15.73 -4.40
C ALA A 256 9.42 15.52 -5.25
N VAL A 257 9.42 14.54 -6.15
CA VAL A 257 10.33 14.52 -7.29
C VAL A 257 9.70 15.41 -8.36
N GLU A 258 10.30 16.59 -8.53
CA GLU A 258 10.20 17.51 -9.66
C GLU A 258 9.02 17.26 -10.59
N THR A 259 7.95 17.97 -10.41
CA THR A 259 7.06 18.32 -11.50
C THR A 259 7.87 19.15 -12.48
N LEU A 260 8.39 18.50 -13.51
CA LEU A 260 8.83 19.20 -14.71
C LEU A 260 7.68 20.12 -15.14
N PRO A 261 7.93 21.40 -15.44
CA PRO A 261 6.89 22.31 -15.84
C PRO A 261 6.22 21.77 -17.09
N TYR A 262 4.94 21.42 -16.94
CA TYR A 262 4.09 21.06 -18.05
C TYR A 262 3.94 22.31 -18.91
N SER A 263 4.60 22.35 -20.07
CA SER A 263 4.37 23.41 -21.04
C SER A 263 2.95 23.23 -21.55
N GLU A 264 2.10 24.20 -21.22
CA GLU A 264 0.75 24.34 -21.77
C GLU A 264 0.85 24.53 -23.30
N THR A 265 0.77 23.44 -24.03
CA THR A 265 0.38 23.49 -25.44
C THR A 265 -1.13 23.37 -25.46
N SER A 266 -1.78 24.50 -25.66
CA SER A 266 -3.21 24.62 -25.91
C SER A 266 -3.61 23.75 -27.12
N ALA A 267 -4.21 22.60 -26.85
CA ALA A 267 -4.93 21.82 -27.85
C ALA A 267 -6.43 22.01 -27.62
N SER A 268 -7.08 22.54 -28.66
CA SER A 268 -8.50 22.83 -28.75
C SER A 268 -9.38 21.62 -28.37
N SER A 269 -10.45 21.94 -27.66
CA SER A 269 -11.57 21.05 -27.38
C SER A 269 -12.24 20.56 -28.67
N GLU A 270 -12.03 19.31 -29.03
CA GLU A 270 -12.92 18.58 -29.90
C GLU A 270 -13.52 17.39 -29.17
N ASP A 271 -14.82 17.23 -29.37
CA ASP A 271 -15.76 16.32 -28.72
C ASP A 271 -15.23 14.88 -28.56
N ILE A 272 -14.91 14.49 -27.32
CA ILE A 272 -14.72 13.09 -26.96
C ILE A 272 -16.04 12.56 -26.40
N LYS A 273 -16.77 11.79 -27.23
CA LYS A 273 -17.90 10.98 -26.77
C LYS A 273 -17.43 10.04 -25.65
N PRO A 274 -18.22 9.87 -24.57
CA PRO A 274 -17.86 8.91 -23.53
C PRO A 274 -17.87 7.50 -24.12
N ALA A 275 -16.72 6.83 -24.04
CA ALA A 275 -16.61 5.41 -24.32
C ALA A 275 -17.45 4.64 -23.30
N SER A 276 -18.31 3.76 -23.81
CA SER A 276 -19.13 2.84 -23.01
C SER A 276 -18.26 2.08 -22.01
N VAL A 277 -18.74 2.04 -20.78
CA VAL A 277 -18.19 1.19 -19.71
C VAL A 277 -18.31 -0.26 -20.20
N VAL A 278 -17.20 -0.82 -20.64
CA VAL A 278 -17.10 -2.27 -20.85
C VAL A 278 -16.91 -2.87 -19.46
N ASP A 279 -17.91 -3.63 -19.02
CA ASP A 279 -17.80 -4.53 -17.85
C ASP A 279 -16.68 -5.52 -18.16
N ASP A 280 -15.47 -5.22 -17.70
CA ASP A 280 -14.37 -6.18 -17.69
C ASP A 280 -14.69 -7.28 -16.66
N VAL A 281 -15.45 -8.24 -17.11
CA VAL A 281 -15.52 -9.56 -16.49
C VAL A 281 -14.15 -10.18 -16.68
N ILE A 282 -13.33 -10.14 -15.63
CA ILE A 282 -12.05 -10.83 -15.59
C ILE A 282 -12.36 -12.33 -15.62
N PRO A 283 -12.08 -13.07 -16.69
CA PRO A 283 -12.14 -14.51 -16.65
C PRO A 283 -10.90 -15.00 -15.87
N PHE A 284 -11.18 -15.67 -14.79
CA PHE A 284 -10.18 -16.40 -14.00
C PHE A 284 -9.64 -17.60 -14.76
#